data_4163288e56dc742870eeaba2c348ee68
#
_entry.id   4163288e56dc742870eeaba2c348ee68
#
_cell.length_a   1.000
_cell.length_b   1.000
_cell.length_c   1.000
_cell.angle_alpha   90.00
_cell.angle_beta   90.00
_cell.angle_gamma   90.00
#
_symmetry.space_group_name_H-M   'P 1'
#
loop_
_entity.id
_entity.type
_entity.pdbx_description
1 polymer ?
#
loop_
_entity_poly.entity_id
_entity_poly.type
_entity_poly.pdbx_seq_one_letter_code
_entity_poly.pdbx_strand_id
1 'polypeptide(L)'
;IMKQVTTILAILVGFTMNAQLSSVAEGGNTGQRLTVSTAANHGDIGDDAVDLSYSNSASTTRGATGIASTAMGYKTTASGSYSTAIGDNSFATGTASTAIGSYTTASGYRSTAMGDGTSATDYASLTIGRYNSVNKTVTPGGNATSFDTDNAAFVIGNGTVWNATSDAFVVYFNGNATLSGDLT
;
A
#
# COMPACT_ATOMS: atom_id res chain seq x y z
N ILE A 1 45.69 4.02 -30.76
CA ILE A 1 45.35 4.41 -29.37
C ILE A 1 43.94 5.04 -29.33
N MET A 2 43.60 6.01 -30.21
CA MET A 2 42.26 6.65 -30.23
C MET A 2 41.10 5.67 -30.54
N LYS A 3 41.28 4.67 -31.41
CA LYS A 3 40.22 3.67 -31.71
C LYS A 3 39.91 2.77 -30.52
N GLN A 4 40.88 2.42 -29.69
CA GLN A 4 40.65 1.61 -28.50
C GLN A 4 39.93 2.37 -27.38
N VAL A 5 40.20 3.67 -27.23
CA VAL A 5 39.50 4.52 -26.26
C VAL A 5 38.04 4.70 -26.61
N THR A 6 37.71 4.81 -27.90
CA THR A 6 36.32 4.92 -28.37
C THR A 6 35.53 3.64 -28.14
N THR A 7 36.17 2.47 -28.30
CA THR A 7 35.54 1.16 -28.06
C THR A 7 35.29 0.92 -26.57
N ILE A 8 36.21 1.30 -25.70
CA ILE A 8 36.04 1.18 -24.25
C ILE A 8 34.94 2.12 -23.74
N LEU A 9 34.85 3.34 -24.29
CA LEU A 9 33.80 4.28 -23.94
C LEU A 9 32.42 3.81 -24.40
N ALA A 10 32.33 3.18 -25.60
CA ALA A 10 31.09 2.59 -26.11
C ALA A 10 30.62 1.38 -25.29
N ILE A 11 31.55 0.58 -24.74
CA ILE A 11 31.24 -0.56 -23.86
C ILE A 11 30.79 -0.06 -22.48
N LEU A 12 31.36 1.04 -21.97
CA LEU A 12 30.96 1.61 -20.68
C LEU A 12 29.57 2.28 -20.72
N VAL A 13 29.17 2.82 -21.87
CA VAL A 13 27.82 3.39 -22.08
C VAL A 13 26.77 2.29 -22.32
N GLY A 14 27.18 1.07 -22.70
CA GLY A 14 26.27 -0.08 -22.89
C GLY A 14 25.80 -0.76 -21.62
N PHE A 15 26.37 -0.46 -20.46
CA PHE A 15 25.87 -0.91 -19.14
C PHE A 15 24.95 0.15 -18.51
N THR A 16 23.92 0.56 -19.21
CA THR A 16 22.80 1.26 -18.55
C THR A 16 22.06 0.24 -17.69
N MET A 17 22.09 0.45 -16.39
CA MET A 17 21.35 -0.37 -15.44
C MET A 17 19.86 -0.37 -15.81
N ASN A 18 19.29 -1.54 -16.10
CA ASN A 18 17.90 -1.70 -16.55
C ASN A 18 16.84 -1.47 -15.45
N ALA A 19 17.18 -0.78 -14.39
CA ALA A 19 16.27 -0.44 -13.30
C ALA A 19 16.19 1.09 -13.12
N GLN A 20 15.92 1.81 -14.20
CA GLN A 20 15.71 3.25 -14.13
C GLN A 20 14.23 3.57 -13.89
N LEU A 21 13.99 4.55 -13.03
CA LEU A 21 12.72 5.25 -12.99
C LEU A 21 12.64 6.17 -14.22
N SER A 22 11.51 6.12 -14.90
CA SER A 22 11.19 7.08 -15.96
C SER A 22 10.08 8.01 -15.50
N SER A 23 10.19 9.28 -15.90
CA SER A 23 9.06 10.19 -15.77
C SER A 23 7.97 9.74 -16.74
N VAL A 24 6.75 9.59 -16.23
CA VAL A 24 5.55 9.17 -16.98
C VAL A 24 4.50 10.25 -16.86
N ALA A 25 3.86 10.59 -17.97
CA ALA A 25 2.73 11.51 -18.00
C ALA A 25 1.50 10.75 -18.50
N GLU A 26 0.50 10.54 -17.63
CA GLU A 26 -0.72 9.77 -17.90
C GLU A 26 -1.91 10.46 -17.24
N GLY A 27 -3.08 10.48 -17.88
CA GLY A 27 -4.29 11.09 -17.32
C GLY A 27 -4.18 12.57 -16.94
N GLY A 28 -3.15 13.28 -17.45
CA GLY A 28 -2.87 14.67 -17.08
C GLY A 28 -1.95 14.86 -15.86
N ASN A 29 -1.52 13.77 -15.22
CA ASN A 29 -0.61 13.75 -14.07
C ASN A 29 0.81 13.39 -14.49
N THR A 30 1.80 13.71 -13.65
CA THR A 30 3.22 13.37 -13.88
C THR A 30 3.80 12.70 -12.64
N GLY A 31 4.41 11.53 -12.82
CA GLY A 31 5.04 10.76 -11.75
C GLY A 31 6.23 9.93 -12.23
N GLN A 32 6.71 9.01 -11.40
CA GLN A 32 7.85 8.15 -11.70
C GLN A 32 7.43 6.68 -11.72
N ARG A 33 7.80 5.94 -12.76
CA ARG A 33 7.55 4.49 -12.87
C ARG A 33 8.79 3.74 -13.29
N LEU A 34 8.92 2.46 -12.90
CA LEU A 34 9.97 1.59 -13.44
C LEU A 34 9.85 1.47 -14.95
N THR A 35 10.96 1.70 -15.67
CA THR A 35 11.03 1.64 -17.15
C THR A 35 10.61 0.29 -17.72
N VAL A 36 10.76 -0.78 -16.93
CA VAL A 36 10.38 -2.15 -17.32
C VAL A 36 8.91 -2.50 -17.05
N SER A 37 8.16 -1.59 -16.41
CA SER A 37 6.74 -1.80 -16.13
C SER A 37 5.91 -1.61 -17.40
N THR A 38 4.92 -2.51 -17.61
CA THR A 38 3.97 -2.39 -18.71
C THR A 38 2.83 -1.45 -18.30
N ALA A 39 2.68 -0.30 -18.98
CA ALA A 39 1.66 0.70 -18.65
C ALA A 39 0.23 0.11 -18.59
N ALA A 40 -0.14 -0.79 -19.49
CA ALA A 40 -1.46 -1.44 -19.50
C ALA A 40 -1.76 -2.28 -18.25
N ASN A 41 -0.76 -2.60 -17.44
CA ASN A 41 -0.92 -3.37 -16.19
C ASN A 41 -1.08 -2.47 -14.95
N HIS A 42 -1.10 -1.16 -15.14
CA HIS A 42 -1.20 -0.15 -14.09
C HIS A 42 -2.30 0.86 -14.41
N GLY A 43 -2.84 1.52 -13.41
CA GLY A 43 -3.65 2.72 -13.57
C GLY A 43 -2.79 3.93 -13.96
N ASP A 44 -3.43 5.03 -14.32
CA ASP A 44 -2.73 6.28 -14.60
C ASP A 44 -1.94 6.72 -13.36
N ILE A 45 -0.70 7.13 -13.58
CA ILE A 45 0.18 7.57 -12.47
C ILE A 45 -0.42 8.80 -11.79
N GLY A 46 -0.34 8.85 -10.46
CA GLY A 46 -0.70 10.06 -9.69
C GLY A 46 0.36 11.16 -9.85
N ASP A 47 -0.05 12.40 -9.62
CA ASP A 47 0.89 13.53 -9.66
C ASP A 47 1.92 13.39 -8.54
N ASP A 48 3.20 13.58 -8.85
CA ASP A 48 4.35 13.35 -7.95
C ASP A 48 4.44 11.93 -7.35
N ALA A 49 3.73 10.94 -7.92
CA ALA A 49 3.73 9.57 -7.40
C ALA A 49 4.96 8.76 -7.86
N VAL A 50 5.29 7.71 -7.09
CA VAL A 50 6.38 6.77 -7.38
C VAL A 50 5.85 5.34 -7.46
N ASP A 51 5.87 4.75 -8.65
CA ASP A 51 5.39 3.40 -8.90
C ASP A 51 6.55 2.42 -9.16
N LEU A 52 6.92 1.68 -8.13
CA LEU A 52 7.88 0.57 -8.16
C LEU A 52 7.17 -0.79 -8.13
N SER A 53 5.88 -0.82 -8.46
CA SER A 53 5.11 -2.04 -8.45
C SER A 53 5.27 -2.81 -9.77
N TYR A 54 4.99 -4.12 -9.70
CA TYR A 54 4.91 -5.01 -10.83
C TYR A 54 3.54 -5.69 -10.88
N SER A 55 2.97 -5.74 -12.05
CA SER A 55 1.74 -6.50 -12.33
C SER A 55 1.88 -7.26 -13.64
N ASN A 56 1.47 -8.52 -13.65
CA ASN A 56 1.46 -9.40 -14.83
C ASN A 56 0.09 -9.48 -15.51
N SER A 57 -0.84 -8.64 -15.14
CA SER A 57 -2.19 -8.59 -15.73
C SER A 57 -2.67 -7.15 -15.85
N ALA A 58 -3.41 -6.88 -16.93
CA ALA A 58 -3.98 -5.56 -17.18
C ALA A 58 -4.82 -5.06 -16.00
N SER A 59 -4.66 -3.79 -15.68
CA SER A 59 -5.34 -3.11 -14.58
C SER A 59 -5.39 -1.61 -14.84
N THR A 60 -6.46 -0.98 -14.40
CA THR A 60 -6.61 0.48 -14.39
C THR A 60 -6.52 1.07 -12.97
N THR A 61 -6.20 0.25 -11.97
CA THR A 61 -6.21 0.67 -10.56
C THR A 61 -4.93 0.34 -9.80
N ARG A 62 -4.08 -0.56 -10.34
CA ARG A 62 -2.81 -0.93 -9.69
C ARG A 62 -1.75 0.14 -9.87
N GLY A 63 -0.76 0.11 -9.00
CA GLY A 63 0.33 1.08 -8.99
C GLY A 63 0.04 2.28 -8.10
N ALA A 64 0.83 3.32 -8.27
CA ALA A 64 0.73 4.57 -7.52
C ALA A 64 -0.16 5.57 -8.30
N THR A 65 -1.48 5.49 -8.08
CA THR A 65 -2.46 6.31 -8.80
C THR A 65 -2.94 7.54 -7.99
N GLY A 66 -2.65 7.57 -6.69
CA GLY A 66 -2.92 8.73 -5.85
C GLY A 66 -1.84 9.83 -5.95
N ILE A 67 -2.18 11.07 -5.68
CA ILE A 67 -1.22 12.19 -5.64
C ILE A 67 -0.14 11.90 -4.60
N ALA A 68 1.14 12.05 -4.96
CA ALA A 68 2.30 11.82 -4.11
C ALA A 68 2.27 10.45 -3.39
N SER A 69 1.67 9.44 -4.04
CA SER A 69 1.58 8.09 -3.51
C SER A 69 2.80 7.23 -3.89
N THR A 70 3.01 6.15 -3.16
CA THR A 70 4.09 5.19 -3.44
C THR A 70 3.55 3.77 -3.47
N ALA A 71 3.78 3.04 -4.57
CA ALA A 71 3.46 1.62 -4.69
C ALA A 71 4.74 0.82 -4.94
N MET A 72 4.96 -0.27 -4.17
CA MET A 72 6.14 -1.12 -4.31
C MET A 72 5.78 -2.60 -4.11
N GLY A 73 6.18 -3.46 -5.05
CA GLY A 73 5.98 -4.90 -4.95
C GLY A 73 5.05 -5.46 -5.99
N TYR A 74 4.37 -6.57 -5.70
CA TYR A 74 3.54 -7.27 -6.66
C TYR A 74 2.07 -6.90 -6.51
N LYS A 75 1.46 -6.40 -7.59
CA LYS A 75 0.03 -6.05 -7.66
C LYS A 75 -0.45 -5.10 -6.55
N THR A 76 0.42 -4.22 -6.07
CA THR A 76 0.08 -3.22 -5.06
C THR A 76 -0.73 -2.07 -5.67
N THR A 77 -1.54 -1.43 -4.86
CA THR A 77 -2.36 -0.26 -5.23
C THR A 77 -2.22 0.81 -4.16
N ALA A 78 -1.69 1.97 -4.53
CA ALA A 78 -1.64 3.17 -3.71
C ALA A 78 -2.47 4.26 -4.39
N SER A 79 -3.80 4.23 -4.16
CA SER A 79 -4.75 5.15 -4.82
C SER A 79 -5.19 6.32 -3.94
N GLY A 80 -4.97 6.25 -2.64
CA GLY A 80 -5.15 7.41 -1.77
C GLY A 80 -4.05 8.45 -1.98
N SER A 81 -4.37 9.73 -1.94
CA SER A 81 -3.34 10.78 -1.95
C SER A 81 -2.40 10.60 -0.75
N TYR A 82 -1.09 10.74 -0.96
CA TYR A 82 -0.04 10.56 0.06
C TYR A 82 -0.01 9.13 0.65
N SER A 83 -0.58 8.13 -0.03
CA SER A 83 -0.64 6.76 0.46
C SER A 83 0.59 5.95 0.08
N THR A 84 0.85 4.89 0.85
CA THR A 84 1.97 3.97 0.61
C THR A 84 1.48 2.53 0.63
N ALA A 85 1.71 1.76 -0.45
CA ALA A 85 1.39 0.34 -0.54
C ALA A 85 2.64 -0.47 -0.86
N ILE A 86 3.02 -1.41 0.01
CA ILE A 86 4.24 -2.22 -0.14
C ILE A 86 3.93 -3.69 0.09
N GLY A 87 4.42 -4.56 -0.80
CA GLY A 87 4.35 -6.02 -0.62
C GLY A 87 3.62 -6.74 -1.74
N ASP A 88 2.72 -7.65 -1.40
CA ASP A 88 1.95 -8.46 -2.34
C ASP A 88 0.45 -8.22 -2.18
N ASN A 89 -0.23 -7.81 -3.26
CA ASN A 89 -1.67 -7.51 -3.25
C ASN A 89 -2.10 -6.59 -2.07
N SER A 90 -1.30 -5.55 -1.80
CA SER A 90 -1.57 -4.57 -0.73
C SER A 90 -2.25 -3.33 -1.30
N PHE A 91 -3.25 -2.82 -0.59
CA PHE A 91 -4.13 -1.73 -1.02
C PHE A 91 -4.13 -0.58 0.00
N ALA A 92 -3.54 0.56 -0.35
CA ALA A 92 -3.60 1.81 0.41
C ALA A 92 -4.52 2.78 -0.33
N THR A 93 -5.80 2.78 0.02
CA THR A 93 -6.84 3.53 -0.69
C THR A 93 -7.33 4.76 0.08
N GLY A 94 -7.11 4.79 1.39
CA GLY A 94 -7.37 5.97 2.21
C GLY A 94 -6.31 7.07 1.99
N THR A 95 -6.69 8.32 2.07
CA THR A 95 -5.72 9.42 2.03
C THR A 95 -4.74 9.33 3.20
N ALA A 96 -3.45 9.45 2.93
CA ALA A 96 -2.34 9.30 3.87
C ALA A 96 -2.33 7.93 4.58
N SER A 97 -2.87 6.89 3.94
CA SER A 97 -2.88 5.54 4.48
C SER A 97 -1.62 4.75 4.12
N THR A 98 -1.32 3.72 4.89
CA THR A 98 -0.15 2.86 4.69
C THR A 98 -0.57 1.38 4.76
N ALA A 99 -0.30 0.60 3.70
CA ALA A 99 -0.55 -0.84 3.64
C ALA A 99 0.76 -1.58 3.36
N ILE A 100 1.22 -2.42 4.29
CA ILE A 100 2.50 -3.14 4.18
C ILE A 100 2.31 -4.63 4.49
N GLY A 101 2.64 -5.50 3.53
CA GLY A 101 2.60 -6.94 3.74
C GLY A 101 1.95 -7.69 2.59
N SER A 102 1.17 -8.72 2.90
CA SER A 102 0.46 -9.53 1.92
C SER A 102 -1.04 -9.40 2.13
N TYR A 103 -1.80 -9.10 1.06
CA TYR A 103 -3.25 -8.92 1.10
C TYR A 103 -3.73 -7.90 2.16
N THR A 104 -2.93 -6.87 2.44
CA THR A 104 -3.28 -5.82 3.41
C THR A 104 -4.15 -4.74 2.77
N THR A 105 -5.07 -4.17 3.54
CA THR A 105 -5.94 -3.07 3.08
C THR A 105 -5.97 -1.94 4.11
N ALA A 106 -5.53 -0.75 3.73
CA ALA A 106 -5.63 0.48 4.52
C ALA A 106 -6.55 1.45 3.78
N SER A 107 -7.83 1.49 4.14
CA SER A 107 -8.84 2.34 3.48
C SER A 107 -9.34 3.50 4.33
N GLY A 108 -9.11 3.47 5.63
CA GLY A 108 -9.38 4.61 6.49
C GLY A 108 -8.42 5.77 6.23
N TYR A 109 -8.88 6.99 6.38
CA TYR A 109 -8.03 8.18 6.32
C TYR A 109 -6.94 8.10 7.39
N ARG A 110 -5.66 8.23 7.01
CA ARG A 110 -4.48 8.07 7.89
C ARG A 110 -4.36 6.70 8.56
N SER A 111 -5.02 5.66 8.04
CA SER A 111 -4.93 4.32 8.62
C SER A 111 -3.65 3.60 8.21
N THR A 112 -3.25 2.62 9.02
CA THR A 112 -2.10 1.76 8.74
C THR A 112 -2.47 0.30 8.92
N ALA A 113 -2.25 -0.54 7.90
CA ALA A 113 -2.44 -1.98 7.95
C ALA A 113 -1.10 -2.68 7.65
N MET A 114 -0.66 -3.59 8.55
CA MET A 114 0.60 -4.32 8.40
C MET A 114 0.43 -5.80 8.71
N GLY A 115 0.96 -6.69 7.85
CA GLY A 115 0.97 -8.12 8.10
C GLY A 115 0.41 -8.95 6.95
N ASP A 116 -0.42 -9.94 7.25
CA ASP A 116 -1.04 -10.85 6.27
C ASP A 116 -2.57 -10.78 6.37
N GLY A 117 -3.23 -10.35 5.30
CA GLY A 117 -4.69 -10.22 5.24
C GLY A 117 -5.28 -9.24 6.25
N THR A 118 -4.51 -8.24 6.70
CA THR A 118 -4.98 -7.24 7.64
C THR A 118 -5.75 -6.12 6.95
N SER A 119 -6.70 -5.53 7.66
CA SER A 119 -7.54 -4.45 7.17
C SER A 119 -7.68 -3.34 8.22
N ALA A 120 -7.43 -2.09 7.82
CA ALA A 120 -7.55 -0.89 8.63
C ALA A 120 -8.48 0.10 7.93
N THR A 121 -9.76 0.12 8.32
CA THR A 121 -10.81 0.89 7.64
C THR A 121 -11.26 2.12 8.40
N ASP A 122 -10.98 2.18 9.69
CA ASP A 122 -11.32 3.32 10.53
C ASP A 122 -10.30 4.46 10.37
N TYR A 123 -10.75 5.69 10.61
CA TYR A 123 -9.88 6.86 10.65
C TYR A 123 -8.74 6.68 11.65
N ALA A 124 -7.49 6.94 11.22
CA ALA A 124 -6.26 6.90 12.00
C ALA A 124 -6.01 5.57 12.75
N SER A 125 -6.62 4.47 12.30
CA SER A 125 -6.44 3.16 12.93
C SER A 125 -5.10 2.53 12.55
N LEU A 126 -4.54 1.76 13.46
CA LEU A 126 -3.40 0.87 13.23
C LEU A 126 -3.82 -0.58 13.42
N THR A 127 -3.73 -1.39 12.37
CA THR A 127 -3.99 -2.83 12.41
C THR A 127 -2.73 -3.59 12.05
N ILE A 128 -2.35 -4.55 12.88
CA ILE A 128 -1.20 -5.43 12.65
C ILE A 128 -1.57 -6.90 12.82
N GLY A 129 -0.69 -7.78 12.36
CA GLY A 129 -0.83 -9.23 12.57
C GLY A 129 -1.43 -9.94 11.37
N ARG A 130 -2.51 -10.69 11.61
CA ARG A 130 -3.03 -11.61 10.60
C ARG A 130 -4.56 -11.67 10.64
N TYR A 131 -5.22 -11.52 9.49
CA TYR A 131 -6.68 -11.72 9.29
C TYR A 131 -7.54 -11.20 10.46
N ASN A 132 -7.46 -9.90 10.75
CA ASN A 132 -8.24 -9.27 11.81
C ASN A 132 -9.75 -9.32 11.53
N SER A 133 -10.55 -9.29 12.56
CA SER A 133 -12.02 -9.25 12.52
C SER A 133 -12.56 -7.82 12.62
N VAL A 134 -12.17 -7.11 13.67
CA VAL A 134 -12.49 -5.69 13.85
C VAL A 134 -11.72 -4.86 12.84
N ASN A 135 -12.30 -3.74 12.40
CA ASN A 135 -11.68 -2.83 11.44
C ASN A 135 -11.46 -3.44 10.03
N LYS A 136 -12.12 -4.56 9.72
CA LYS A 136 -12.21 -5.11 8.37
C LYS A 136 -13.23 -4.33 7.52
N THR A 137 -14.23 -3.80 8.17
CA THR A 137 -15.13 -2.74 7.71
C THR A 137 -15.10 -1.64 8.75
N VAL A 138 -15.60 -0.43 8.45
CA VAL A 138 -15.69 0.63 9.45
C VAL A 138 -16.40 0.10 10.70
N THR A 139 -15.79 0.31 11.85
CA THR A 139 -16.35 -0.14 13.16
C THR A 139 -17.75 0.45 13.34
N PRO A 140 -18.75 -0.32 13.81
CA PRO A 140 -20.09 0.19 14.06
C PRO A 140 -20.07 1.41 15.00
N GLY A 141 -20.65 2.52 14.56
CA GLY A 141 -20.57 3.80 15.27
C GLY A 141 -19.38 4.67 14.88
N GLY A 142 -18.30 4.08 14.32
CA GLY A 142 -17.10 4.79 13.92
C GLY A 142 -17.18 5.44 12.54
N ASN A 143 -16.07 6.04 12.09
CA ASN A 143 -15.96 6.78 10.84
C ASN A 143 -14.63 6.50 10.12
N ALA A 144 -14.66 6.33 8.80
CA ALA A 144 -13.46 6.08 7.99
C ALA A 144 -12.67 7.36 7.66
N THR A 145 -13.30 8.51 7.66
CA THR A 145 -12.73 9.77 7.13
C THR A 145 -12.53 10.87 8.15
N SER A 146 -13.12 10.75 9.33
CA SER A 146 -12.99 11.70 10.43
C SER A 146 -12.81 10.98 11.75
N PHE A 147 -12.20 11.68 12.71
CA PHE A 147 -12.05 11.16 14.06
C PHE A 147 -13.41 10.86 14.70
N ASP A 148 -13.52 9.67 15.26
CA ASP A 148 -14.65 9.24 16.08
C ASP A 148 -14.11 8.39 17.25
N THR A 149 -14.70 8.55 18.43
CA THR A 149 -14.27 7.81 19.62
C THR A 149 -14.61 6.32 19.55
N ASP A 150 -15.57 5.95 18.73
CA ASP A 150 -15.95 4.55 18.51
C ASP A 150 -15.06 3.84 17.46
N ASN A 151 -14.18 4.57 16.77
CA ASN A 151 -13.19 3.97 15.89
C ASN A 151 -12.23 3.05 16.67
N ALA A 152 -11.88 1.92 16.07
CA ALA A 152 -10.77 1.12 16.52
C ALA A 152 -9.45 1.88 16.30
N ALA A 153 -8.73 2.16 17.39
CA ALA A 153 -7.43 2.85 17.35
C ALA A 153 -6.29 1.90 17.05
N PHE A 154 -6.32 0.71 17.66
CA PHE A 154 -5.29 -0.31 17.50
C PHE A 154 -5.89 -1.71 17.52
N VAL A 155 -5.50 -2.55 16.56
CA VAL A 155 -5.97 -3.94 16.42
C VAL A 155 -4.78 -4.87 16.18
N ILE A 156 -4.73 -5.97 16.93
CA ILE A 156 -3.85 -7.11 16.65
C ILE A 156 -4.70 -8.28 16.16
N GLY A 157 -4.67 -8.53 14.85
CA GLY A 157 -5.32 -9.69 14.25
C GLY A 157 -4.54 -10.97 14.53
N ASN A 158 -5.24 -12.05 14.85
CA ASN A 158 -4.69 -13.40 15.04
C ASN A 158 -5.50 -14.47 14.28
N GLY A 159 -6.27 -14.07 13.29
CA GLY A 159 -7.02 -14.98 12.43
C GLY A 159 -6.12 -15.95 11.66
N THR A 160 -6.68 -17.06 11.23
CA THR A 160 -5.92 -18.12 10.54
C THR A 160 -5.98 -18.05 9.03
N VAL A 161 -7.12 -17.62 8.48
CA VAL A 161 -7.37 -17.48 7.03
C VAL A 161 -8.43 -16.39 6.80
N TRP A 162 -8.63 -15.99 5.54
CA TRP A 162 -9.52 -14.90 5.14
C TRP A 162 -10.99 -15.05 5.61
N ASN A 163 -11.47 -16.29 5.82
CA ASN A 163 -12.82 -16.61 6.32
C ASN A 163 -12.85 -17.07 7.78
N ALA A 164 -11.71 -17.06 8.47
CA ALA A 164 -11.57 -17.33 9.90
C ALA A 164 -10.76 -16.21 10.53
N THR A 165 -11.35 -15.02 10.54
CA THR A 165 -10.78 -13.78 11.08
C THR A 165 -11.00 -13.71 12.58
N SER A 166 -10.02 -13.19 13.31
CA SER A 166 -10.11 -12.94 14.76
C SER A 166 -9.11 -11.89 15.20
N ASP A 167 -9.32 -11.34 16.38
CA ASP A 167 -8.45 -10.35 16.99
C ASP A 167 -7.96 -10.85 18.36
N ALA A 168 -6.67 -10.73 18.60
CA ALA A 168 -6.09 -10.99 19.92
C ALA A 168 -6.33 -9.80 20.86
N PHE A 169 -6.26 -8.58 20.32
CA PHE A 169 -6.38 -7.36 21.11
C PHE A 169 -6.95 -6.21 20.24
N VAL A 170 -7.86 -5.45 20.82
CA VAL A 170 -8.45 -4.25 20.20
C VAL A 170 -8.50 -3.12 21.23
N VAL A 171 -8.10 -1.93 20.82
CA VAL A 171 -8.27 -0.67 21.58
C VAL A 171 -9.07 0.31 20.74
N TYR A 172 -10.02 0.98 21.36
CA TYR A 172 -10.83 2.03 20.75
C TYR A 172 -10.38 3.42 21.23
N PHE A 173 -10.65 4.46 20.45
CA PHE A 173 -10.31 5.82 20.84
C PHE A 173 -11.09 6.33 22.08
N ASN A 174 -12.23 5.70 22.43
CA ASN A 174 -12.95 5.98 23.68
C ASN A 174 -12.28 5.39 24.95
N GLY A 175 -11.12 4.72 24.80
CA GLY A 175 -10.39 4.11 25.89
C GLY A 175 -10.81 2.68 26.22
N ASN A 176 -11.85 2.14 25.60
CA ASN A 176 -12.22 0.73 25.75
C ASN A 176 -11.19 -0.17 25.09
N ALA A 177 -10.96 -1.33 25.66
CA ALA A 177 -10.13 -2.37 25.09
C ALA A 177 -10.76 -3.75 25.27
N THR A 178 -10.54 -4.63 24.28
CA THR A 178 -10.93 -6.04 24.34
C THR A 178 -9.70 -6.93 24.17
N LEU A 179 -9.60 -7.98 24.94
CA LEU A 179 -8.58 -9.02 24.84
C LEU A 179 -9.28 -10.37 24.62
N SER A 180 -8.88 -11.11 23.57
CA SER A 180 -9.39 -12.47 23.33
C SER A 180 -8.47 -13.46 24.05
N GLY A 181 -8.90 -13.98 25.20
CA GLY A 181 -8.15 -14.90 26.05
C GLY A 181 -7.98 -14.38 27.48
N ASP A 182 -7.51 -15.25 28.36
CA ASP A 182 -7.28 -14.89 29.75
C ASP A 182 -5.96 -14.15 29.92
N LEU A 183 -5.96 -13.10 30.75
CA LEU A 183 -4.75 -12.51 31.30
C LEU A 183 -4.22 -13.47 32.39
N THR A 184 -3.26 -14.33 32.03
CA THR A 184 -2.57 -15.21 32.97
C THR A 184 -1.27 -14.60 33.46
#